data_edb80a7e883810e2661559ff681f2f01
#
_entry.id   edb80a7e883810e2661559ff681f2f01
#
_cell.length_a   1.000
_cell.length_b   1.000
_cell.length_c   1.000
_cell.angle_alpha   90.00
_cell.angle_beta   90.00
_cell.angle_gamma   90.00
#
_symmetry.space_group_name_H-M   'P 1'
#
loop_
_entity.id
_entity.type
_entity.pdbx_description
1 polymer ?
#
loop_
_entity_poly.entity_id
_entity_poly.type
_entity_poly.pdbx_seq_one_letter_code
_entity_poly.pdbx_strand_id
1 'polypeptide(L)'
;AMRGRQSINPLKKIGLVSIKDSKVFITSLGKLFLKEDFDFGEIFFRSFIKWQIPNPDSRDYSENGDYNIKPFIGALHLINSVNQKEIAMGKEPKGISKKEFSLFAPTLVNYQDIDSYAVKIINLRNELSDKNRQEQRTIFENFKKQFASEFLGSNDQATISSLLKNLQDYGDNAIRYFRLTRYIHIRGGGFYIDLEPRRSVEVEALLAFDNAQSKTFKSKEEYLDYISDISLPQLPWETKEKHIEIISKLVAEIYSYEENLQKEHLEMQDYPNLNEEKLKTYATELRVYRRIL
;
A
#
# COMPACT_ATOMS: atom_id res chain seq x y z
N ALA A 1 4.33 -22.46 -26.03
CA ALA A 1 5.29 -21.39 -25.70
C ALA A 1 4.63 -20.13 -25.09
N MET A 2 3.47 -19.67 -25.59
CA MET A 2 2.81 -18.44 -25.12
C MET A 2 2.32 -18.55 -23.65
N ARG A 3 1.67 -19.65 -23.28
CA ARG A 3 1.18 -19.86 -21.89
C ARG A 3 2.31 -19.90 -20.84
N GLY A 4 3.45 -20.50 -21.15
CA GLY A 4 4.59 -20.53 -20.24
C GLY A 4 5.17 -19.15 -19.96
N ARG A 5 5.26 -18.27 -20.96
CA ARG A 5 5.70 -16.88 -20.77
C ARG A 5 4.73 -16.08 -19.89
N GLN A 6 3.42 -16.28 -20.05
CA GLN A 6 2.41 -15.61 -19.24
C GLN A 6 2.48 -16.02 -17.77
N SER A 7 2.79 -17.27 -17.47
CA SER A 7 2.95 -17.77 -16.09
C SER A 7 4.23 -17.27 -15.41
N ILE A 8 5.33 -17.12 -16.17
CA ILE A 8 6.64 -16.73 -15.62
C ILE A 8 6.78 -15.21 -15.45
N ASN A 9 6.16 -14.42 -16.33
CA ASN A 9 6.31 -12.96 -16.30
C ASN A 9 5.92 -12.32 -14.97
N PRO A 10 4.80 -12.67 -14.33
CA PRO A 10 4.47 -12.12 -13.00
C PRO A 10 5.53 -12.44 -11.96
N LEU A 11 6.05 -13.68 -11.95
CA LEU A 11 7.07 -14.12 -10.99
C LEU A 11 8.39 -13.37 -11.19
N LYS A 12 8.76 -13.10 -12.46
CA LYS A 12 9.94 -12.29 -12.81
C LYS A 12 9.76 -10.84 -12.33
N LYS A 13 8.60 -10.24 -12.55
CA LYS A 13 8.32 -8.84 -12.20
C LYS A 13 8.37 -8.56 -10.68
N ILE A 14 8.13 -9.57 -9.86
CA ILE A 14 8.25 -9.47 -8.40
C ILE A 14 9.56 -10.05 -7.87
N GLY A 15 10.49 -10.42 -8.75
CA GLY A 15 11.83 -10.84 -8.40
C GLY A 15 11.99 -12.30 -7.94
N LEU A 16 10.96 -13.15 -8.04
CA LEU A 16 11.04 -14.57 -7.62
C LEU A 16 11.82 -15.44 -8.59
N VAL A 17 11.84 -15.09 -9.88
CA VAL A 17 12.61 -15.79 -10.91
C VAL A 17 13.36 -14.79 -11.78
N SER A 18 14.48 -15.24 -12.35
CA SER A 18 15.22 -14.52 -13.39
C SER A 18 15.27 -15.36 -14.67
N ILE A 19 15.49 -14.70 -15.82
CA ILE A 19 15.63 -15.35 -17.10
C ILE A 19 16.99 -14.96 -17.68
N LYS A 20 17.89 -15.94 -17.82
CA LYS A 20 19.21 -15.78 -18.45
C LYS A 20 19.36 -16.84 -19.54
N ASP A 21 19.80 -16.48 -20.70
CA ASP A 21 20.01 -17.40 -21.87
C ASP A 21 18.79 -18.29 -22.15
N SER A 22 17.59 -17.70 -22.13
CA SER A 22 16.30 -18.40 -22.32
C SER A 22 15.99 -19.47 -21.26
N LYS A 23 16.75 -19.54 -20.17
CA LYS A 23 16.52 -20.44 -19.04
C LYS A 23 15.95 -19.67 -17.85
N VAL A 24 15.06 -20.32 -17.11
CA VAL A 24 14.45 -19.76 -15.89
C VAL A 24 15.26 -20.21 -14.68
N PHE A 25 15.66 -19.26 -13.86
CA PHE A 25 16.37 -19.48 -12.59
C PHE A 25 15.53 -18.96 -11.43
N ILE A 26 15.48 -19.74 -10.34
CA ILE A 26 14.86 -19.30 -9.10
C ILE A 26 15.88 -18.41 -8.37
N THR A 27 15.48 -17.19 -8.04
CA THR A 27 16.32 -16.20 -7.36
C THR A 27 16.48 -16.52 -5.84
N SER A 28 17.30 -15.76 -5.13
CA SER A 28 17.40 -15.87 -3.66
C SER A 28 16.04 -15.61 -2.99
N LEU A 29 15.31 -14.59 -3.44
CA LEU A 29 13.96 -14.31 -3.00
C LEU A 29 12.98 -15.45 -3.34
N GLY A 30 13.09 -16.02 -4.55
CA GLY A 30 12.30 -17.17 -4.96
C GLY A 30 12.59 -18.44 -4.16
N LYS A 31 13.87 -18.68 -3.80
CA LYS A 31 14.25 -19.79 -2.93
C LYS A 31 13.69 -19.64 -1.52
N LEU A 32 13.69 -18.41 -0.98
CA LEU A 32 13.07 -18.13 0.30
C LEU A 32 11.56 -18.40 0.24
N PHE A 33 10.89 -17.96 -0.83
CA PHE A 33 9.47 -18.24 -1.05
C PHE A 33 9.12 -19.74 -1.09
N LEU A 34 10.05 -20.58 -1.55
CA LEU A 34 9.86 -22.05 -1.61
C LEU A 34 10.18 -22.78 -0.30
N LYS A 35 10.80 -22.10 0.64
CA LYS A 35 11.15 -22.68 1.93
C LYS A 35 9.98 -22.62 2.86
N GLU A 36 8.95 -23.15 2.91
CA GLU A 36 7.76 -23.14 3.79
C GLU A 36 7.88 -22.38 5.14
N ASP A 37 9.08 -21.95 5.52
CA ASP A 37 9.42 -21.15 6.70
C ASP A 37 9.78 -19.72 6.29
N PHE A 38 8.76 -18.94 5.86
CA PHE A 38 8.91 -17.53 5.47
C PHE A 38 7.70 -16.69 5.86
N ASP A 39 7.94 -15.42 6.13
CA ASP A 39 6.86 -14.44 6.20
C ASP A 39 6.44 -14.00 4.79
N PHE A 40 5.23 -14.40 4.41
CA PHE A 40 4.64 -14.05 3.12
C PHE A 40 4.56 -12.53 2.90
N GLY A 41 4.24 -11.78 3.98
CA GLY A 41 4.19 -10.32 3.94
C GLY A 41 5.55 -9.70 3.65
N GLU A 42 6.61 -10.21 4.24
CA GLU A 42 7.97 -9.72 4.03
C GLU A 42 8.43 -9.91 2.57
N ILE A 43 8.14 -11.04 1.95
CA ILE A 43 8.50 -11.28 0.55
C ILE A 43 7.84 -10.25 -0.38
N PHE A 44 6.53 -10.03 -0.23
CA PHE A 44 5.82 -9.05 -1.03
C PHE A 44 6.26 -7.62 -0.72
N PHE A 45 6.51 -7.32 0.55
CA PHE A 45 7.05 -6.03 0.96
C PHE A 45 8.40 -5.76 0.29
N ARG A 46 9.37 -6.69 0.37
CA ARG A 46 10.69 -6.57 -0.28
C ARG A 46 10.60 -6.40 -1.80
N SER A 47 9.62 -7.00 -2.43
CA SER A 47 9.37 -6.81 -3.86
C SER A 47 8.78 -5.43 -4.17
N PHE A 48 7.74 -5.01 -3.44
CA PHE A 48 7.00 -3.79 -3.76
C PHE A 48 7.72 -2.49 -3.41
N ILE A 49 8.59 -2.48 -2.40
CA ILE A 49 9.45 -1.30 -2.12
C ILE A 49 10.48 -1.04 -3.23
N LYS A 50 10.72 -2.02 -4.12
CA LYS A 50 11.66 -1.95 -5.25
C LYS A 50 10.97 -1.78 -6.60
N TRP A 51 9.71 -2.21 -6.71
CA TRP A 51 8.98 -2.10 -7.95
C TRP A 51 8.67 -0.63 -8.28
N GLN A 52 8.95 -0.22 -9.51
CA GLN A 52 8.92 1.18 -9.92
C GLN A 52 8.36 1.41 -11.32
N ILE A 53 7.99 2.66 -11.59
CA ILE A 53 7.67 3.20 -12.90
C ILE A 53 8.57 4.43 -13.12
N PRO A 54 9.35 4.51 -14.23
CA PRO A 54 9.41 3.56 -15.34
C PRO A 54 10.09 2.24 -14.91
N ASN A 55 9.58 1.12 -15.47
CA ASN A 55 10.10 -0.21 -15.16
C ASN A 55 10.98 -0.71 -16.30
N PRO A 56 12.30 -0.93 -16.10
CA PRO A 56 13.21 -1.35 -17.17
C PRO A 56 12.85 -2.69 -17.84
N ASP A 57 12.03 -3.53 -17.19
CA ASP A 57 11.52 -4.78 -17.77
C ASP A 57 10.19 -4.62 -18.53
N SER A 58 9.65 -3.41 -18.62
CA SER A 58 8.45 -3.13 -19.40
C SER A 58 8.77 -2.96 -20.89
N ARG A 59 7.81 -3.31 -21.77
CA ARG A 59 7.94 -3.04 -23.21
C ARG A 59 7.93 -1.56 -23.54
N ASP A 60 7.18 -0.81 -22.75
CA ASP A 60 6.94 0.62 -22.95
C ASP A 60 7.85 1.44 -22.02
N TYR A 61 9.03 0.88 -21.69
CA TYR A 61 10.02 1.57 -20.87
C TYR A 61 10.50 2.82 -21.60
N SER A 62 10.32 3.97 -20.97
CA SER A 62 10.82 5.26 -21.43
C SER A 62 11.47 6.00 -20.28
N GLU A 63 12.74 6.35 -20.43
CA GLU A 63 13.44 7.21 -19.48
C GLU A 63 13.01 8.69 -19.57
N ASN A 64 12.38 9.07 -20.68
CA ASN A 64 12.01 10.45 -20.99
C ASN A 64 10.54 10.78 -20.62
N GLY A 65 9.85 9.89 -19.93
CA GLY A 65 8.49 10.15 -19.47
C GLY A 65 8.48 10.89 -18.14
N ASP A 66 7.34 11.52 -17.83
CA ASP A 66 7.10 12.13 -16.50
C ASP A 66 6.96 11.10 -15.38
N TYR A 67 7.14 9.82 -15.70
CA TYR A 67 7.02 8.71 -14.76
C TYR A 67 8.27 8.61 -13.90
N ASN A 68 8.09 8.77 -12.60
CA ASN A 68 9.17 8.72 -11.63
C ASN A 68 8.61 8.36 -10.24
N ILE A 69 8.26 7.09 -10.04
CA ILE A 69 7.67 6.66 -8.77
C ILE A 69 7.89 5.18 -8.47
N LYS A 70 7.93 4.85 -7.20
CA LYS A 70 7.68 3.51 -6.64
C LYS A 70 6.23 3.46 -6.14
N PRO A 71 5.28 2.85 -6.87
CA PRO A 71 3.84 2.99 -6.63
C PRO A 71 3.38 2.56 -5.24
N PHE A 72 3.99 1.54 -4.66
CA PHE A 72 3.66 1.11 -3.31
C PHE A 72 4.05 2.19 -2.27
N ILE A 73 5.30 2.66 -2.33
CA ILE A 73 5.79 3.73 -1.44
C ILE A 73 5.01 5.03 -1.68
N GLY A 74 4.74 5.37 -2.95
CA GLY A 74 3.92 6.53 -3.31
C GLY A 74 2.51 6.46 -2.72
N ALA A 75 1.89 5.28 -2.70
CA ALA A 75 0.59 5.07 -2.07
C ALA A 75 0.65 5.28 -0.55
N LEU A 76 1.71 4.78 0.13
CA LEU A 76 1.90 5.02 1.57
C LEU A 76 2.06 6.52 1.87
N HIS A 77 2.88 7.23 1.10
CA HIS A 77 3.05 8.68 1.23
C HIS A 77 1.74 9.44 0.97
N LEU A 78 0.97 9.05 -0.05
CA LEU A 78 -0.31 9.68 -0.35
C LEU A 78 -1.30 9.53 0.80
N ILE A 79 -1.42 8.32 1.37
CA ILE A 79 -2.28 8.07 2.53
C ILE A 79 -1.80 8.91 3.72
N ASN A 80 -0.50 8.92 4.00
CA ASN A 80 0.07 9.73 5.08
C ASN A 80 -0.20 11.22 4.88
N SER A 81 0.02 11.77 3.69
CA SER A 81 -0.23 13.19 3.39
C SER A 81 -1.71 13.57 3.57
N VAL A 82 -2.63 12.72 3.15
CA VAL A 82 -4.08 12.92 3.38
C VAL A 82 -4.39 12.91 4.87
N ASN A 83 -3.87 11.95 5.63
CA ASN A 83 -4.06 11.86 7.08
C ASN A 83 -3.52 13.09 7.80
N GLN A 84 -2.32 13.54 7.47
CA GLN A 84 -1.72 14.74 8.08
C GLN A 84 -2.55 16.00 7.80
N LYS A 85 -3.09 16.13 6.59
CA LYS A 85 -3.97 17.26 6.24
C LYS A 85 -5.31 17.21 7.00
N GLU A 86 -5.89 16.03 7.23
CA GLU A 86 -7.09 15.88 8.06
C GLU A 86 -6.81 16.25 9.52
N ILE A 87 -5.70 15.78 10.08
CA ILE A 87 -5.27 16.14 11.44
C ILE A 87 -5.08 17.65 11.58
N ALA A 88 -4.41 18.29 10.60
CA ALA A 88 -4.21 19.74 10.59
C ALA A 88 -5.53 20.54 10.55
N MET A 89 -6.60 19.94 10.03
CA MET A 89 -7.97 20.52 10.04
C MET A 89 -8.78 20.13 11.29
N GLY A 90 -8.16 19.47 12.28
CA GLY A 90 -8.86 19.00 13.49
C GLY A 90 -9.82 17.83 13.25
N LYS A 91 -9.65 17.10 12.12
CA LYS A 91 -10.46 15.92 11.78
C LYS A 91 -9.74 14.64 12.18
N GLU A 92 -10.50 13.60 12.49
CA GLU A 92 -9.95 12.26 12.67
C GLU A 92 -9.48 11.70 11.32
N PRO A 93 -8.20 11.26 11.19
CA PRO A 93 -7.69 10.71 9.94
C PRO A 93 -8.37 9.36 9.61
N LYS A 94 -8.73 9.18 8.35
CA LYS A 94 -9.46 7.99 7.88
C LYS A 94 -8.71 7.21 6.81
N GLY A 95 -7.55 7.69 6.38
CA GLY A 95 -6.91 7.18 5.19
C GLY A 95 -7.62 7.65 3.91
N ILE A 96 -7.59 6.84 2.89
CA ILE A 96 -8.18 7.12 1.57
C ILE A 96 -9.32 6.13 1.30
N SER A 97 -10.49 6.61 0.88
CA SER A 97 -11.58 5.70 0.51
C SER A 97 -11.20 4.85 -0.71
N LYS A 98 -11.82 3.67 -0.85
CA LYS A 98 -11.57 2.79 -1.98
C LYS A 98 -11.79 3.49 -3.33
N LYS A 99 -12.78 4.38 -3.42
CA LYS A 99 -13.06 5.15 -4.64
C LYS A 99 -11.96 6.15 -4.95
N GLU A 100 -11.49 6.88 -3.95
CA GLU A 100 -10.37 7.81 -4.08
C GLU A 100 -9.09 7.05 -4.43
N PHE A 101 -8.80 5.95 -3.74
CA PHE A 101 -7.63 5.12 -4.03
C PHE A 101 -7.61 4.63 -5.47
N SER A 102 -8.75 4.10 -5.97
CA SER A 102 -8.84 3.61 -7.34
C SER A 102 -8.67 4.71 -8.39
N LEU A 103 -8.97 5.96 -8.06
CA LEU A 103 -8.77 7.09 -8.97
C LEU A 103 -7.35 7.65 -8.90
N PHE A 104 -6.85 7.89 -7.69
CA PHE A 104 -5.62 8.65 -7.47
C PHE A 104 -4.36 7.79 -7.42
N ALA A 105 -4.38 6.59 -6.83
CA ALA A 105 -3.17 5.79 -6.71
C ALA A 105 -2.62 5.29 -8.07
N PRO A 106 -3.43 4.79 -9.02
CA PRO A 106 -2.92 4.37 -10.33
C PRO A 106 -2.50 5.52 -11.25
N THR A 107 -2.98 6.74 -11.02
CA THR A 107 -2.61 7.93 -11.79
C THR A 107 -1.45 8.71 -11.17
N LEU A 108 -1.06 8.37 -9.95
CA LEU A 108 0.12 8.94 -9.30
C LEU A 108 1.37 8.33 -9.93
N VAL A 109 1.88 8.95 -10.99
CA VAL A 109 3.01 8.46 -11.79
C VAL A 109 4.33 9.18 -11.50
N ASN A 110 4.29 10.24 -10.71
CA ASN A 110 5.46 11.00 -10.27
C ASN A 110 5.38 11.25 -8.76
N TYR A 111 6.46 10.95 -8.03
CA TYR A 111 6.51 11.14 -6.57
C TYR A 111 6.35 12.61 -6.14
N GLN A 112 6.72 13.56 -6.99
CA GLN A 112 6.57 15.00 -6.73
C GLN A 112 5.11 15.45 -6.65
N ASP A 113 4.19 14.68 -7.23
CA ASP A 113 2.76 14.99 -7.25
C ASP A 113 2.01 14.51 -6.00
N ILE A 114 2.65 13.79 -5.09
CA ILE A 114 2.02 13.20 -3.90
C ILE A 114 1.21 14.23 -3.12
N ASP A 115 1.83 15.38 -2.80
CA ASP A 115 1.15 16.41 -2.01
C ASP A 115 0.01 17.08 -2.77
N SER A 116 0.17 17.35 -4.06
CA SER A 116 -0.87 17.91 -4.91
C SER A 116 -2.09 16.98 -5.02
N TYR A 117 -1.86 15.67 -5.10
CA TYR A 117 -2.91 14.66 -5.10
C TYR A 117 -3.63 14.58 -3.75
N ALA A 118 -2.89 14.67 -2.64
CA ALA A 118 -3.49 14.74 -1.31
C ALA A 118 -4.39 15.98 -1.16
N VAL A 119 -3.95 17.15 -1.66
CA VAL A 119 -4.76 18.38 -1.70
C VAL A 119 -6.04 18.19 -2.53
N LYS A 120 -5.95 17.56 -3.70
CA LYS A 120 -7.14 17.25 -4.54
C LYS A 120 -8.14 16.36 -3.80
N ILE A 121 -7.68 15.35 -3.06
CA ILE A 121 -8.53 14.48 -2.24
C ILE A 121 -9.24 15.29 -1.14
N ILE A 122 -8.50 16.12 -0.42
CA ILE A 122 -9.07 16.94 0.66
C ILE A 122 -10.10 17.95 0.11
N ASN A 123 -9.80 18.63 -1.00
CA ASN A 123 -10.73 19.56 -1.64
C ASN A 123 -12.01 18.85 -2.07
N LEU A 124 -11.90 17.68 -2.69
CA LEU A 124 -13.05 16.86 -3.06
C LEU A 124 -13.89 16.48 -1.83
N ARG A 125 -13.26 16.06 -0.73
CA ARG A 125 -13.96 15.74 0.53
C ARG A 125 -14.69 16.94 1.11
N ASN A 126 -14.08 18.12 1.08
CA ASN A 126 -14.71 19.35 1.56
C ASN A 126 -15.91 19.74 0.67
N GLU A 127 -15.82 19.57 -0.65
CA GLU A 127 -16.95 19.80 -1.55
C GLU A 127 -18.13 18.83 -1.30
N LEU A 128 -17.82 17.60 -0.87
CA LEU A 128 -18.82 16.58 -0.61
C LEU A 128 -19.43 16.64 0.79
N SER A 129 -18.83 17.36 1.74
CA SER A 129 -19.15 17.25 3.19
C SER A 129 -20.60 17.56 3.54
N ASP A 130 -21.17 18.61 2.94
CA ASP A 130 -22.51 19.10 3.28
C ASP A 130 -23.57 18.68 2.24
N LYS A 131 -23.26 17.73 1.40
CA LYS A 131 -24.12 17.29 0.31
C LYS A 131 -24.87 16.01 0.63
N ASN A 132 -26.09 15.88 0.12
CA ASN A 132 -26.83 14.64 0.20
C ASN A 132 -26.21 13.57 -0.71
N ARG A 133 -26.58 12.28 -0.53
CA ARG A 133 -25.99 11.15 -1.27
C ARG A 133 -26.06 11.27 -2.79
N GLN A 134 -27.14 11.84 -3.31
CA GLN A 134 -27.31 11.99 -4.76
C GLN A 134 -26.40 13.09 -5.31
N GLU A 135 -26.30 14.20 -4.62
CA GLU A 135 -25.38 15.30 -4.96
C GLU A 135 -23.92 14.83 -4.87
N GLN A 136 -23.53 14.15 -3.78
CA GLN A 136 -22.19 13.56 -3.63
C GLN A 136 -21.83 12.66 -4.80
N ARG A 137 -22.76 11.81 -5.24
CA ARG A 137 -22.55 10.92 -6.38
C ARG A 137 -22.33 11.72 -7.67
N THR A 138 -23.15 12.74 -7.92
CA THR A 138 -23.04 13.57 -9.13
C THR A 138 -21.71 14.35 -9.14
N ILE A 139 -21.35 14.99 -8.04
CA ILE A 139 -20.10 15.72 -7.88
C ILE A 139 -18.91 14.80 -8.13
N PHE A 140 -18.89 13.61 -7.49
CA PHE A 140 -17.81 12.66 -7.65
C PHE A 140 -17.68 12.14 -9.09
N GLU A 141 -18.78 11.85 -9.78
CA GLU A 141 -18.76 11.41 -11.18
C GLU A 141 -18.24 12.51 -12.11
N ASN A 142 -18.63 13.78 -11.89
CA ASN A 142 -18.12 14.91 -12.66
C ASN A 142 -16.63 15.12 -12.40
N PHE A 143 -16.21 15.10 -11.14
CA PHE A 143 -14.82 15.21 -10.75
C PHE A 143 -13.94 14.13 -11.43
N LYS A 144 -14.37 12.87 -11.43
CA LYS A 144 -13.62 11.77 -12.08
C LYS A 144 -13.39 12.04 -13.57
N LYS A 145 -14.43 12.51 -14.27
CA LYS A 145 -14.33 12.78 -15.71
C LYS A 145 -13.38 13.94 -15.99
N GLN A 146 -13.50 15.02 -15.21
CA GLN A 146 -12.60 16.17 -15.32
C GLN A 146 -11.16 15.76 -15.03
N PHE A 147 -10.92 15.07 -13.91
CA PHE A 147 -9.60 14.57 -13.52
C PHE A 147 -8.98 13.65 -14.58
N ALA A 148 -9.77 12.73 -15.14
CA ALA A 148 -9.31 11.84 -16.21
C ALA A 148 -8.98 12.60 -17.51
N SER A 149 -9.77 13.63 -17.85
CA SER A 149 -9.51 14.52 -18.99
C SER A 149 -8.20 15.28 -18.81
N GLU A 150 -7.98 15.85 -17.62
CA GLU A 150 -6.73 16.55 -17.27
C GLU A 150 -5.53 15.61 -17.34
N PHE A 151 -5.65 14.41 -16.75
CA PHE A 151 -4.59 13.40 -16.75
C PHE A 151 -4.21 12.92 -18.16
N LEU A 152 -5.19 12.76 -19.04
CA LEU A 152 -4.97 12.35 -20.43
C LEU A 152 -4.55 13.52 -21.34
N GLY A 153 -4.76 14.77 -20.94
CA GLY A 153 -4.66 15.92 -21.83
C GLY A 153 -5.65 15.85 -23.01
N SER A 154 -6.81 15.19 -22.81
CA SER A 154 -7.78 14.91 -23.87
C SER A 154 -9.21 15.00 -23.36
N ASN A 155 -10.11 15.49 -24.21
CA ASN A 155 -11.56 15.58 -23.96
C ASN A 155 -12.35 14.45 -24.65
N ASP A 156 -11.68 13.47 -25.26
CA ASP A 156 -12.35 12.34 -25.91
C ASP A 156 -13.05 11.44 -24.88
N GLN A 157 -14.38 11.40 -24.95
CA GLN A 157 -15.21 10.68 -23.98
C GLN A 157 -15.01 9.16 -23.99
N ALA A 158 -14.66 8.57 -25.14
CA ALA A 158 -14.39 7.15 -25.26
C ALA A 158 -13.09 6.78 -24.52
N THR A 159 -12.04 7.58 -24.71
CA THR A 159 -10.75 7.42 -24.05
C THR A 159 -10.86 7.66 -22.54
N ILE A 160 -11.58 8.70 -22.11
CA ILE A 160 -11.84 8.98 -20.69
C ILE A 160 -12.57 7.81 -20.04
N SER A 161 -13.64 7.29 -20.67
CA SER A 161 -14.41 6.16 -20.13
C SER A 161 -13.57 4.88 -20.02
N SER A 162 -12.72 4.62 -21.02
CA SER A 162 -11.78 3.50 -21.01
C SER A 162 -10.75 3.63 -19.88
N LEU A 163 -10.16 4.82 -19.69
CA LEU A 163 -9.26 5.07 -18.57
C LEU A 163 -9.95 4.82 -17.24
N LEU A 164 -11.11 5.43 -16.99
CA LEU A 164 -11.82 5.30 -15.71
C LEU A 164 -12.16 3.85 -15.36
N LYS A 165 -12.51 3.02 -16.35
CA LYS A 165 -12.71 1.58 -16.16
C LYS A 165 -11.41 0.89 -15.76
N ASN A 166 -10.32 1.15 -16.47
CA ASN A 166 -9.02 0.56 -16.18
C ASN A 166 -8.49 0.99 -14.80
N LEU A 167 -8.70 2.25 -14.39
CA LEU A 167 -8.29 2.74 -13.08
C LEU A 167 -8.98 2.01 -11.93
N GLN A 168 -10.25 1.64 -12.10
CA GLN A 168 -10.95 0.82 -11.11
C GLN A 168 -10.30 -0.55 -10.97
N ASP A 169 -10.01 -1.24 -12.08
CA ASP A 169 -9.38 -2.55 -12.08
C ASP A 169 -7.95 -2.48 -11.51
N TYR A 170 -7.18 -1.46 -11.87
CA TYR A 170 -5.82 -1.25 -11.35
C TYR A 170 -5.84 -0.94 -9.85
N GLY A 171 -6.76 -0.10 -9.40
CA GLY A 171 -6.92 0.22 -7.99
C GLY A 171 -7.29 -1.00 -7.15
N ASP A 172 -8.26 -1.80 -7.60
CA ASP A 172 -8.65 -3.05 -6.93
C ASP A 172 -7.50 -4.05 -6.84
N ASN A 173 -6.72 -4.19 -7.91
CA ASN A 173 -5.53 -5.04 -7.92
C ASN A 173 -4.45 -4.50 -6.99
N ALA A 174 -4.16 -3.20 -7.03
CA ALA A 174 -3.17 -2.57 -6.16
C ALA A 174 -3.53 -2.78 -4.67
N ILE A 175 -4.79 -2.58 -4.27
CA ILE A 175 -5.25 -2.83 -2.91
C ILE A 175 -5.00 -4.29 -2.51
N ARG A 176 -5.34 -5.25 -3.37
CA ARG A 176 -5.16 -6.69 -3.10
C ARG A 176 -3.69 -7.04 -2.87
N TYR A 177 -2.80 -6.54 -3.73
CA TYR A 177 -1.37 -6.83 -3.64
C TYR A 177 -0.69 -6.08 -2.49
N PHE A 178 -0.99 -4.78 -2.31
CA PHE A 178 -0.37 -3.99 -1.26
C PHE A 178 -0.75 -4.47 0.15
N ARG A 179 -1.97 -5.01 0.33
CA ARG A 179 -2.36 -5.67 1.59
C ARG A 179 -1.47 -6.85 1.98
N LEU A 180 -0.92 -7.57 1.00
CA LEU A 180 -0.03 -8.71 1.27
C LEU A 180 1.22 -8.28 2.03
N THR A 181 1.64 -7.03 1.88
CA THR A 181 2.79 -6.47 2.60
C THR A 181 2.55 -6.25 4.09
N ARG A 182 1.29 -6.18 4.52
CA ARG A 182 0.86 -5.82 5.89
C ARG A 182 1.25 -4.40 6.34
N TYR A 183 1.50 -3.49 5.40
CA TYR A 183 1.73 -2.06 5.66
C TYR A 183 0.49 -1.21 5.39
N ILE A 184 -0.54 -1.82 4.82
CA ILE A 184 -1.84 -1.21 4.56
C ILE A 184 -2.91 -1.93 5.37
N HIS A 185 -3.71 -1.14 6.07
CA HIS A 185 -4.88 -1.55 6.84
C HIS A 185 -6.17 -1.18 6.09
N ILE A 186 -7.16 -2.07 6.13
CA ILE A 186 -8.49 -1.78 5.57
C ILE A 186 -9.48 -1.69 6.72
N ARG A 187 -10.12 -0.52 6.85
CA ARG A 187 -11.06 -0.20 7.92
C ARG A 187 -12.45 0.17 7.39
N GLY A 188 -13.40 0.36 8.28
CA GLY A 188 -14.75 0.77 7.91
C GLY A 188 -15.49 -0.24 7.02
N GLY A 189 -15.38 -1.55 7.33
CA GLY A 189 -16.03 -2.60 6.55
C GLY A 189 -15.51 -2.73 5.11
N GLY A 190 -14.25 -2.33 4.86
CA GLY A 190 -13.62 -2.39 3.54
C GLY A 190 -13.71 -1.09 2.74
N PHE A 191 -14.15 0.00 3.36
CA PHE A 191 -14.38 1.28 2.68
C PHE A 191 -13.14 2.16 2.61
N TYR A 192 -12.29 2.15 3.64
CA TYR A 192 -11.09 2.97 3.73
C TYR A 192 -9.82 2.12 3.70
N ILE A 193 -8.79 2.66 3.04
CA ILE A 193 -7.43 2.13 2.95
C ILE A 193 -6.55 3.10 3.74
N ASP A 194 -5.91 2.59 4.78
CA ASP A 194 -5.11 3.38 5.70
C ASP A 194 -3.77 2.71 5.96
N LEU A 195 -2.84 3.42 6.59
CA LEU A 195 -1.58 2.87 7.04
C LEU A 195 -1.83 1.89 8.20
N GLU A 196 -1.04 0.82 8.29
CA GLU A 196 -1.18 -0.18 9.35
C GLU A 196 -0.72 0.40 10.69
N PRO A 197 -1.62 0.64 11.66
CA PRO A 197 -1.27 1.31 12.92
C PRO A 197 -0.32 0.48 13.79
N ARG A 198 -0.37 -0.86 13.67
CA ARG A 198 0.51 -1.79 14.43
C ARG A 198 1.95 -1.76 13.92
N ARG A 199 2.18 -1.18 12.74
CA ARG A 199 3.50 -0.97 12.13
C ARG A 199 3.87 0.50 12.02
N SER A 200 3.31 1.36 12.87
CA SER A 200 3.54 2.80 12.78
C SER A 200 5.03 3.17 12.83
N VAL A 201 5.83 2.48 13.65
CA VAL A 201 7.27 2.73 13.76
C VAL A 201 7.99 2.41 12.45
N GLU A 202 7.69 1.26 11.84
CA GLU A 202 8.28 0.88 10.55
C GLU A 202 7.77 1.79 9.42
N VAL A 203 6.48 2.11 9.41
CA VAL A 203 5.88 3.01 8.40
C VAL A 203 6.54 4.39 8.47
N GLU A 204 6.65 4.99 9.65
CA GLU A 204 7.30 6.29 9.84
C GLU A 204 8.77 6.26 9.38
N ALA A 205 9.50 5.22 9.79
CA ALA A 205 10.89 5.04 9.37
C ALA A 205 11.02 4.84 7.86
N LEU A 206 10.11 4.10 7.23
CA LEU A 206 10.09 3.88 5.78
C LEU A 206 9.82 5.17 5.02
N LEU A 207 8.82 5.94 5.43
CA LEU A 207 8.45 7.21 4.79
C LEU A 207 9.55 8.28 4.96
N ALA A 208 10.28 8.26 6.06
CA ALA A 208 11.45 9.12 6.25
C ALA A 208 12.66 8.70 5.39
N PHE A 209 12.81 7.40 5.13
CA PHE A 209 13.92 6.82 4.39
C PHE A 209 13.72 6.90 2.87
N ASP A 210 12.52 6.69 2.38
CA ASP A 210 12.20 6.52 0.96
C ASP A 210 11.08 7.47 0.52
N ASN A 211 11.41 8.45 -0.30
CA ASN A 211 10.48 9.46 -0.82
C ASN A 211 9.64 9.00 -2.02
N ALA A 212 9.64 7.71 -2.32
CA ALA A 212 8.97 7.09 -3.46
C ALA A 212 9.59 7.37 -4.84
N GLN A 213 10.72 8.05 -4.95
CA GLN A 213 11.39 8.27 -6.22
C GLN A 213 11.88 6.96 -6.83
N SER A 214 11.71 6.78 -8.14
CA SER A 214 12.29 5.65 -8.87
C SER A 214 13.82 5.77 -8.95
N LYS A 215 14.49 4.62 -9.11
CA LYS A 215 15.94 4.58 -9.31
C LYS A 215 16.26 4.44 -10.79
N THR A 216 17.37 5.03 -11.21
CA THR A 216 17.94 4.82 -12.55
C THR A 216 18.83 3.60 -12.56
N PHE A 217 18.71 2.76 -13.56
CA PHE A 217 19.52 1.55 -13.77
C PHE A 217 20.22 1.63 -15.11
N LYS A 218 21.45 1.17 -15.17
CA LYS A 218 22.26 1.15 -16.41
C LYS A 218 21.73 0.14 -17.42
N SER A 219 21.08 -0.92 -16.94
CA SER A 219 20.50 -1.96 -17.76
C SER A 219 19.28 -2.60 -17.10
N LYS A 220 18.50 -3.29 -17.91
CA LYS A 220 17.41 -4.14 -17.45
C LYS A 220 17.87 -5.24 -16.49
N GLU A 221 19.04 -5.81 -16.76
CA GLU A 221 19.64 -6.89 -15.98
C GLU A 221 19.98 -6.38 -14.56
N GLU A 222 20.55 -5.19 -14.45
CA GLU A 222 20.84 -4.54 -13.17
C GLU A 222 19.54 -4.34 -12.34
N TYR A 223 18.46 -3.90 -12.99
CA TYR A 223 17.16 -3.79 -12.32
C TYR A 223 16.62 -5.14 -11.86
N LEU A 224 16.72 -6.18 -12.70
CA LEU A 224 16.24 -7.52 -12.37
C LEU A 224 17.06 -8.16 -11.24
N ASP A 225 18.36 -7.92 -11.19
CA ASP A 225 19.21 -8.34 -10.09
C ASP A 225 18.84 -7.60 -8.80
N TYR A 226 18.62 -6.28 -8.87
CA TYR A 226 18.15 -5.47 -7.74
C TYR A 226 16.82 -5.93 -7.18
N ILE A 227 15.79 -6.17 -8.00
CA ILE A 227 14.46 -6.56 -7.52
C ILE A 227 14.47 -7.96 -6.89
N SER A 228 15.39 -8.84 -7.32
CA SER A 228 15.52 -10.22 -6.85
C SER A 228 16.43 -10.39 -5.62
N ASP A 229 17.15 -9.34 -5.22
CA ASP A 229 18.02 -9.35 -4.05
C ASP A 229 17.23 -8.98 -2.78
N ILE A 230 17.07 -9.95 -1.88
CA ILE A 230 16.34 -9.75 -0.63
C ILE A 230 17.06 -8.83 0.35
N SER A 231 18.39 -8.70 0.25
CA SER A 231 19.19 -7.84 1.14
C SER A 231 19.07 -6.35 0.80
N LEU A 232 18.45 -6.01 -0.32
CA LEU A 232 18.30 -4.63 -0.79
C LEU A 232 16.84 -4.17 -0.80
N PRO A 233 16.61 -2.88 -0.54
CA PRO A 233 17.52 -1.97 0.13
C PRO A 233 17.68 -2.35 1.61
N GLN A 234 18.80 -1.97 2.22
CA GLN A 234 18.91 -2.06 3.68
C GLN A 234 17.88 -1.12 4.31
N LEU A 235 17.05 -1.65 5.19
CA LEU A 235 15.95 -0.91 5.77
C LEU A 235 16.36 -0.20 7.06
N PRO A 236 15.77 0.97 7.38
CA PRO A 236 16.19 1.78 8.53
C PRO A 236 15.97 1.09 9.87
N TRP A 237 15.07 0.11 9.95
CA TRP A 237 14.84 -0.66 11.19
C TRP A 237 15.67 -1.94 11.30
N GLU A 238 16.52 -2.27 10.34
CA GLU A 238 17.48 -3.39 10.44
C GLU A 238 18.68 -3.04 11.33
N THR A 239 18.60 -1.99 12.12
CA THR A 239 19.51 -1.68 13.21
C THR A 239 19.00 -2.29 14.51
N LYS A 240 19.91 -2.66 15.42
CA LYS A 240 19.58 -3.24 16.72
C LYS A 240 18.66 -2.34 17.55
N GLU A 241 18.91 -1.05 17.53
CA GLU A 241 18.19 -0.03 18.29
C GLU A 241 16.73 0.03 17.82
N LYS A 242 16.51 0.05 16.49
CA LYS A 242 15.19 0.12 15.90
C LYS A 242 14.40 -1.17 16.09
N HIS A 243 15.06 -2.33 16.01
CA HIS A 243 14.44 -3.61 16.37
C HIS A 243 13.96 -3.63 17.83
N ILE A 244 14.77 -3.14 18.78
CA ILE A 244 14.38 -3.06 20.18
C ILE A 244 13.17 -2.15 20.35
N GLU A 245 13.13 -0.98 19.68
CA GLU A 245 12.01 -0.06 19.73
C GLU A 245 10.71 -0.73 19.24
N ILE A 246 10.75 -1.40 18.08
CA ILE A 246 9.60 -2.11 17.49
C ILE A 246 9.11 -3.21 18.43
N ILE A 247 10.00 -4.08 18.90
CA ILE A 247 9.67 -5.18 19.81
C ILE A 247 9.07 -4.64 21.10
N SER A 248 9.68 -3.61 21.70
CA SER A 248 9.19 -3.01 22.94
C SER A 248 7.78 -2.45 22.78
N LYS A 249 7.48 -1.78 21.66
CA LYS A 249 6.15 -1.27 21.36
C LYS A 249 5.13 -2.40 21.21
N LEU A 250 5.44 -3.42 20.40
CA LEU A 250 4.54 -4.56 20.19
C LEU A 250 4.26 -5.32 21.50
N VAL A 251 5.27 -5.48 22.33
CA VAL A 251 5.13 -6.13 23.65
C VAL A 251 4.22 -5.29 24.56
N ALA A 252 4.41 -3.97 24.61
CA ALA A 252 3.55 -3.08 25.40
C ALA A 252 2.08 -3.15 24.96
N GLU A 253 1.82 -3.17 23.66
CA GLU A 253 0.47 -3.32 23.11
C GLU A 253 -0.15 -4.68 23.46
N ILE A 254 0.64 -5.78 23.41
CA ILE A 254 0.19 -7.10 23.82
C ILE A 254 -0.24 -7.10 25.29
N TYR A 255 0.57 -6.53 26.18
CA TYR A 255 0.21 -6.44 27.62
C TYR A 255 -1.04 -5.60 27.84
N SER A 256 -1.17 -4.46 27.14
CA SER A 256 -2.37 -3.62 27.23
C SER A 256 -3.64 -4.37 26.84
N TYR A 257 -3.59 -5.15 25.74
CA TYR A 257 -4.74 -5.95 25.32
C TYR A 257 -5.03 -7.13 26.24
N GLU A 258 -4.01 -7.76 26.83
CA GLU A 258 -4.17 -8.82 27.82
C GLU A 258 -4.81 -8.29 29.10
N GLU A 259 -4.37 -7.12 29.58
CA GLU A 259 -4.95 -6.47 30.78
C GLU A 259 -6.42 -6.08 30.54
N ASN A 260 -6.72 -5.47 29.38
CA ASN A 260 -8.09 -5.12 28.99
C ASN A 260 -8.97 -6.37 28.86
N LEU A 261 -8.45 -7.46 28.33
CA LEU A 261 -9.16 -8.72 28.20
C LEU A 261 -9.52 -9.30 29.59
N GLN A 262 -8.57 -9.27 30.53
CA GLN A 262 -8.81 -9.71 31.91
C GLN A 262 -9.85 -8.86 32.61
N LYS A 263 -9.78 -7.53 32.46
CA LYS A 263 -10.76 -6.59 33.03
C LYS A 263 -12.18 -6.84 32.50
N GLU A 264 -12.35 -6.97 31.21
CA GLU A 264 -13.66 -7.24 30.60
C GLU A 264 -14.19 -8.63 31.02
N HIS A 265 -13.34 -9.63 31.20
CA HIS A 265 -13.76 -10.93 31.74
C HIS A 265 -14.27 -10.85 33.18
N LEU A 266 -13.65 -10.03 34.04
CA LEU A 266 -14.12 -9.80 35.39
C LEU A 266 -15.48 -9.07 35.39
N GLU A 267 -15.64 -8.05 34.54
CA GLU A 267 -16.92 -7.33 34.39
C GLU A 267 -18.04 -8.23 33.84
N MET A 268 -17.71 -9.21 32.97
CA MET A 268 -18.71 -10.17 32.46
C MET A 268 -19.25 -11.15 33.51
N GLN A 269 -18.57 -11.36 34.62
CA GLN A 269 -19.12 -12.18 35.71
C GLN A 269 -20.37 -11.55 36.30
N ASP A 270 -20.44 -10.22 36.32
CA ASP A 270 -21.59 -9.45 36.81
C ASP A 270 -22.63 -9.15 35.71
N TYR A 271 -22.19 -8.99 34.44
CA TYR A 271 -23.02 -8.58 33.30
C TYR A 271 -22.70 -9.40 32.03
N PRO A 272 -23.13 -10.66 31.92
CA PRO A 272 -22.63 -11.61 30.89
C PRO A 272 -22.89 -11.23 29.44
N ASN A 273 -23.80 -10.31 29.13
CA ASN A 273 -24.17 -9.98 27.75
C ASN A 273 -23.59 -8.62 27.24
N LEU A 274 -22.96 -7.84 28.11
CA LEU A 274 -22.57 -6.46 27.77
C LEU A 274 -21.22 -6.33 27.06
N ASN A 275 -20.29 -7.26 27.25
CA ASN A 275 -18.88 -7.09 26.84
C ASN A 275 -18.37 -8.12 25.82
N GLU A 276 -19.25 -8.98 25.27
CA GLU A 276 -18.83 -10.04 24.33
C GLU A 276 -18.16 -9.49 23.08
N GLU A 277 -18.62 -8.36 22.55
CA GLU A 277 -18.04 -7.74 21.36
C GLU A 277 -16.66 -7.15 21.65
N LYS A 278 -16.47 -6.50 22.80
CA LYS A 278 -15.15 -6.00 23.25
C LYS A 278 -14.15 -7.13 23.44
N LEU A 279 -14.55 -8.23 24.09
CA LEU A 279 -13.70 -9.42 24.26
C LEU A 279 -13.25 -9.99 22.91
N LYS A 280 -14.15 -10.11 21.94
CA LYS A 280 -13.82 -10.55 20.58
C LYS A 280 -12.85 -9.58 19.91
N THR A 281 -13.02 -8.30 20.10
CA THR A 281 -12.14 -7.27 19.55
C THR A 281 -10.75 -7.38 20.15
N TYR A 282 -10.60 -7.39 21.48
CA TYR A 282 -9.30 -7.52 22.14
C TYR A 282 -8.59 -8.84 21.79
N ALA A 283 -9.33 -9.96 21.78
CA ALA A 283 -8.75 -11.25 21.40
C ALA A 283 -8.29 -11.28 19.93
N THR A 284 -8.98 -10.57 19.05
CA THR A 284 -8.60 -10.45 17.64
C THR A 284 -7.34 -9.62 17.49
N GLU A 285 -7.28 -8.44 18.13
CA GLU A 285 -6.11 -7.57 18.12
C GLU A 285 -4.88 -8.29 18.70
N LEU A 286 -5.03 -8.95 19.84
CA LEU A 286 -3.96 -9.73 20.46
C LEU A 286 -3.36 -10.78 19.52
N ARG A 287 -4.19 -11.51 18.77
CA ARG A 287 -3.72 -12.45 17.75
C ARG A 287 -2.93 -11.79 16.63
N VAL A 288 -3.35 -10.59 16.22
CA VAL A 288 -2.66 -9.86 15.15
C VAL A 288 -1.31 -9.36 15.64
N TYR A 289 -1.24 -8.75 16.82
CA TYR A 289 0.03 -8.28 17.39
C TYR A 289 1.02 -9.43 17.60
N ARG A 290 0.57 -10.57 18.12
CA ARG A 290 1.42 -11.77 18.27
C ARG A 290 1.92 -12.37 16.96
N ARG A 291 1.25 -12.10 15.84
CA ARG A 291 1.73 -12.53 14.52
C ARG A 291 2.74 -11.57 13.91
N ILE A 292 2.72 -10.32 14.34
CA ILE A 292 3.67 -9.29 13.87
C ILE A 292 4.98 -9.43 14.64
N LEU A 293 4.91 -9.66 15.95
CA LEU A 293 6.07 -9.93 16.83
C LEU A 293 6.79 -11.23 16.44
#